data_52fbb2ee26347f18b7e57566a2f5e7e3
#
_entry.id   52fbb2ee26347f18b7e57566a2f5e7e3
#
_cell.length_a   1.000
_cell.length_b   1.000
_cell.length_c   1.000
_cell.angle_alpha   90.00
_cell.angle_beta   90.00
_cell.angle_gamma   90.00
#
_symmetry.space_group_name_H-M   'P 1'
#
loop_
_entity.id
_entity.type
_entity.pdbx_description
1 polymer ?
#
loop_
_entity_poly.entity_id
_entity_poly.type
_entity_poly.pdbx_seq_one_letter_code
_entity_poly.pdbx_strand_id
1 'polypeptide(L)'
;MEIRLKIKLVVLWKTIILLGIIVLLSACFHSKKEAVSSIAIIPDEHTLLAITPEFSIKMAGNTLNKHYLRLKSGKIFPMTGILQVDGRTYRFMGEDSLRISPIASLANDSVSWSGKYSYLFPGKGWEQKEYDDSFWKEGNAAFGPVKGNSKIRTAWGAENIYVRRHIKIDNKDALEGHKIYVCYICDDQIKLFWNGDFLFEKGITYQTKCGRLTDEAIAHIGNGTNVLAAYGCNTGGPALLDFGLYIENKTYSEADTALLKQIDVQATQTHYVFQCGDVELQIDFVSPSLSEKWNMTGWPVGFLSYQVRSEDKKEHTVEILFDVDMEWMFGRRKIDSWVEQEWRFVKSDSLYLGLTADGTSFSCDDSHVVLSQKLCAENGNKGILLIGYGEGQRIQYIGERLQPLWNDNGKGEVKELMKAVGNRYQKLKEECNKLDNLWNNKAFQVGDKTFAEQILPSYRNFISSHRFVLSSDNKSFCFGDTLGNVRDAYRSFPALLFFNRVDWMKSLLNPVFLLKNMYLYYSYYLKGESLEEIIRRIREEYEW
;
A
#
# COMPACT_ATOMS: atom_id res chain seq x y z
N MET A 1 32.65 41.51 -14.28
CA MET A 1 32.58 42.14 -12.95
C MET A 1 31.18 42.03 -12.34
N GLU A 2 30.14 42.20 -13.13
CA GLU A 2 28.73 42.15 -12.68
C GLU A 2 28.27 40.77 -12.18
N ILE A 3 28.71 39.69 -12.79
CA ILE A 3 28.33 38.31 -12.41
C ILE A 3 28.93 37.91 -11.04
N ARG A 4 30.17 38.29 -10.74
CA ARG A 4 30.79 38.08 -9.42
C ARG A 4 30.08 38.87 -8.31
N LEU A 5 29.52 40.02 -8.62
CA LEU A 5 28.75 40.82 -7.67
C LEU A 5 27.38 40.17 -7.38
N LYS A 6 26.68 39.66 -8.40
CA LYS A 6 25.41 38.95 -8.23
C LYS A 6 25.57 37.64 -7.43
N ILE A 7 26.64 36.89 -7.65
CA ILE A 7 26.94 35.70 -6.87
C ILE A 7 27.24 36.03 -5.40
N LYS A 8 28.01 37.11 -5.13
CA LYS A 8 28.26 37.58 -3.76
C LYS A 8 26.99 38.06 -3.08
N LEU A 9 26.07 38.71 -3.78
CA LEU A 9 24.78 39.15 -3.24
C LEU A 9 23.88 37.95 -2.92
N VAL A 10 23.83 36.91 -3.74
CA VAL A 10 23.04 35.71 -3.50
C VAL A 10 23.61 34.88 -2.31
N VAL A 11 24.92 34.82 -2.17
CA VAL A 11 25.58 34.18 -1.01
C VAL A 11 25.32 35.02 0.25
N LEU A 12 25.42 36.32 0.19
CA LEU A 12 25.14 37.24 1.32
C LEU A 12 23.66 37.14 1.76
N TRP A 13 22.73 37.09 0.82
CA TRP A 13 21.30 36.91 1.10
C TRP A 13 21.01 35.55 1.74
N LYS A 14 21.68 34.49 1.30
CA LYS A 14 21.59 33.15 1.92
C LYS A 14 22.10 33.13 3.36
N THR A 15 23.21 33.83 3.61
CA THR A 15 23.81 33.92 4.94
C THR A 15 22.92 34.73 5.90
N ILE A 16 22.28 35.79 5.40
CA ILE A 16 21.35 36.63 6.17
C ILE A 16 20.07 35.86 6.52
N ILE A 17 19.51 35.10 5.56
CA ILE A 17 18.33 34.25 5.81
C ILE A 17 18.67 33.15 6.82
N LEU A 18 19.83 32.51 6.70
CA LEU A 18 20.30 31.47 7.63
C LEU A 18 20.54 32.04 9.02
N LEU A 19 21.16 33.22 9.14
CA LEU A 19 21.34 33.94 10.39
C LEU A 19 20.02 34.42 11.01
N GLY A 20 19.09 34.91 10.18
CA GLY A 20 17.75 35.30 10.64
C GLY A 20 16.95 34.13 11.22
N ILE A 21 17.06 32.94 10.61
CA ILE A 21 16.43 31.71 11.13
C ILE A 21 17.11 31.28 12.44
N ILE A 22 18.44 31.38 12.54
CA ILE A 22 19.20 31.03 13.76
C ILE A 22 18.87 32.00 14.91
N VAL A 23 18.69 33.30 14.62
CA VAL A 23 18.32 34.32 15.63
C VAL A 23 16.86 34.15 16.08
N LEU A 24 15.94 33.80 15.19
CA LEU A 24 14.56 33.46 15.55
C LEU A 24 14.47 32.19 16.42
N LEU A 25 15.32 31.19 16.15
CA LEU A 25 15.40 29.97 16.96
C LEU A 25 16.07 30.22 18.33
N SER A 26 17.06 31.10 18.44
CA SER A 26 17.70 31.40 19.73
C SER A 26 16.90 32.33 20.63
N ALA A 27 15.97 33.13 20.12
CA ALA A 27 15.09 33.97 20.91
C ALA A 27 13.99 33.18 21.66
N CYS A 28 13.72 31.93 21.28
CA CYS A 28 12.72 31.07 21.90
C CYS A 28 13.25 30.23 23.10
N PHE A 29 14.51 30.34 23.52
CA PHE A 29 15.15 29.42 24.45
C PHE A 29 15.10 29.83 25.95
N HIS A 30 14.15 30.64 26.41
CA HIS A 30 14.01 30.92 27.83
C HIS A 30 12.57 30.73 28.31
N SER A 31 12.25 29.52 28.75
CA SER A 31 11.08 29.29 29.66
C SER A 31 11.19 27.98 30.44
N LYS A 32 10.62 28.02 31.60
CA LYS A 32 10.67 27.12 32.77
C LYS A 32 10.44 25.64 32.48
N LYS A 33 11.21 24.79 33.18
CA LYS A 33 11.00 23.33 33.29
C LYS A 33 9.73 23.04 34.11
N GLU A 34 8.66 22.67 33.47
CA GLU A 34 7.61 21.83 34.03
C GLU A 34 7.75 20.40 33.46
N ALA A 35 7.53 19.40 34.33
CA ALA A 35 7.54 18.00 33.92
C ALA A 35 6.41 17.80 32.90
N VAL A 36 6.75 17.49 31.65
CA VAL A 36 5.79 17.30 30.57
C VAL A 36 5.14 15.93 30.72
N SER A 37 3.84 15.92 31.02
CA SER A 37 3.02 14.72 30.84
C SER A 37 2.98 14.33 29.38
N SER A 38 3.17 13.05 29.07
CA SER A 38 3.00 12.53 27.71
C SER A 38 1.58 12.86 27.21
N ILE A 39 1.50 13.54 26.08
CA ILE A 39 0.21 13.88 25.46
C ILE A 39 0.00 12.92 24.32
N ALA A 40 -1.08 12.12 24.39
CA ALA A 40 -1.51 11.28 23.30
C ALA A 40 -1.99 12.15 22.12
N ILE A 41 -1.42 11.89 20.95
CA ILE A 41 -1.86 12.52 19.69
C ILE A 41 -2.95 11.63 19.10
N ILE A 42 -4.14 12.20 18.91
CA ILE A 42 -5.27 11.50 18.30
C ILE A 42 -5.07 11.52 16.78
N PRO A 43 -5.02 10.36 16.12
CA PRO A 43 -4.86 10.29 14.68
C PRO A 43 -6.13 10.74 13.95
N ASP A 44 -5.91 11.31 12.77
CA ASP A 44 -6.95 11.66 11.82
C ASP A 44 -6.90 10.75 10.57
N GLU A 45 -7.76 11.00 9.58
CA GLU A 45 -7.82 10.25 8.32
C GLU A 45 -6.55 10.34 7.46
N HIS A 46 -5.63 11.25 7.78
CA HIS A 46 -4.36 11.42 7.08
C HIS A 46 -3.19 10.79 7.83
N THR A 47 -3.42 10.28 9.04
CA THR A 47 -2.37 9.73 9.88
C THR A 47 -1.81 8.43 9.31
N LEU A 48 -0.49 8.39 9.20
CA LEU A 48 0.25 7.20 8.78
C LEU A 48 0.66 6.40 10.04
N LEU A 49 0.24 5.14 10.14
CA LEU A 49 0.49 4.31 11.33
C LEU A 49 1.90 3.76 11.38
N ALA A 50 2.36 3.20 10.26
CA ALA A 50 3.74 2.80 10.06
C ALA A 50 4.18 3.19 8.66
N ILE A 51 5.43 3.57 8.52
CA ILE A 51 5.97 4.09 7.26
C ILE A 51 7.37 3.57 6.99
N THR A 52 7.65 3.42 5.71
CA THR A 52 8.99 3.33 5.15
C THR A 52 9.02 4.18 3.88
N PRO A 53 10.17 4.42 3.26
CA PRO A 53 10.20 5.10 1.96
C PRO A 53 9.44 4.36 0.84
N GLU A 54 9.17 3.08 1.00
CA GLU A 54 8.54 2.25 -0.03
C GLU A 54 7.07 1.94 0.23
N PHE A 55 6.62 1.98 1.47
CA PHE A 55 5.23 1.75 1.83
C PHE A 55 4.79 2.50 3.08
N SER A 56 3.48 2.61 3.26
CA SER A 56 2.85 3.10 4.49
C SER A 56 1.64 2.26 4.86
N ILE A 57 1.39 2.10 6.16
CA ILE A 57 0.09 1.64 6.67
C ILE A 57 -0.71 2.88 7.00
N LYS A 58 -1.83 3.06 6.30
CA LYS A 58 -2.66 4.23 6.41
C LYS A 58 -3.98 3.89 7.07
N MET A 59 -4.44 4.76 7.96
CA MET A 59 -5.79 4.74 8.47
C MET A 59 -6.70 5.57 7.55
N ALA A 60 -7.89 5.07 7.25
CA ALA A 60 -8.90 5.83 6.55
C ALA A 60 -10.08 6.07 7.50
N GLY A 61 -10.42 7.35 7.72
CA GLY A 61 -11.49 7.75 8.64
C GLY A 61 -11.06 7.82 10.11
N ASN A 62 -11.96 8.31 10.96
CA ASN A 62 -11.73 8.53 12.39
C ASN A 62 -11.77 7.25 13.25
N THR A 63 -11.96 6.10 12.62
CA THR A 63 -12.07 4.81 13.28
C THR A 63 -11.10 3.82 12.67
N LEU A 64 -10.63 2.84 13.45
CA LEU A 64 -9.77 1.75 13.01
C LEU A 64 -10.38 0.84 11.91
N ASN A 65 -11.51 1.24 11.34
CA ASN A 65 -12.29 0.39 10.45
C ASN A 65 -11.71 0.26 9.05
N LYS A 66 -10.83 1.18 8.63
CA LYS A 66 -10.25 1.16 7.26
C LYS A 66 -8.73 1.21 7.28
N HIS A 67 -8.11 0.05 7.49
CA HIS A 67 -6.66 -0.06 7.41
C HIS A 67 -6.25 -0.73 6.11
N TYR A 68 -5.25 -0.15 5.46
CA TYR A 68 -4.64 -0.75 4.28
C TYR A 68 -3.16 -0.43 4.20
N LEU A 69 -2.42 -1.37 3.66
CA LEU A 69 -1.05 -1.19 3.25
C LEU A 69 -1.04 -0.50 1.88
N ARG A 70 -0.49 0.70 1.81
CA ARG A 70 -0.31 1.44 0.57
C ARG A 70 1.16 1.46 0.17
N LEU A 71 1.43 0.97 -1.02
CA LEU A 71 2.76 1.02 -1.60
C LEU A 71 3.05 2.39 -2.23
N LYS A 72 4.31 2.72 -2.40
CA LYS A 72 4.75 3.94 -3.08
C LYS A 72 4.25 4.00 -4.53
N SER A 73 4.07 2.85 -5.19
CA SER A 73 3.45 2.73 -6.51
C SER A 73 1.95 3.07 -6.55
N GLY A 74 1.33 3.34 -5.41
CA GLY A 74 -0.10 3.58 -5.27
C GLY A 74 -0.95 2.32 -5.08
N LYS A 75 -0.38 1.12 -5.18
CA LYS A 75 -1.08 -0.14 -4.89
C LYS A 75 -1.49 -0.17 -3.42
N ILE A 76 -2.67 -0.72 -3.16
CA ILE A 76 -3.28 -0.82 -1.82
C ILE A 76 -3.55 -2.30 -1.54
N PHE A 77 -3.28 -2.74 -0.33
CA PHE A 77 -3.59 -4.07 0.18
C PHE A 77 -4.43 -3.91 1.45
N PRO A 78 -5.73 -4.24 1.40
CA PRO A 78 -6.56 -4.25 2.60
C PRO A 78 -5.99 -5.23 3.63
N MET A 79 -6.00 -4.80 4.89
CA MET A 79 -5.53 -5.62 6.01
C MET A 79 -6.62 -5.70 7.07
N THR A 80 -6.89 -6.89 7.57
CA THR A 80 -7.78 -7.12 8.70
C THR A 80 -7.01 -7.78 9.84
N GLY A 81 -7.14 -7.25 11.05
CA GLY A 81 -6.57 -7.80 12.26
C GLY A 81 -7.66 -8.33 13.19
N ILE A 82 -7.52 -9.58 13.58
CA ILE A 82 -8.49 -10.31 14.40
C ILE A 82 -7.78 -10.87 15.62
N LEU A 83 -8.42 -10.78 16.78
CA LEU A 83 -8.04 -11.52 17.98
C LEU A 83 -9.17 -12.49 18.35
N GLN A 84 -8.86 -13.76 18.39
CA GLN A 84 -9.75 -14.78 18.97
C GLN A 84 -9.39 -14.97 20.45
N VAL A 85 -10.39 -14.91 21.32
CA VAL A 85 -10.24 -15.11 22.76
C VAL A 85 -11.33 -16.09 23.19
N ASP A 86 -10.95 -17.27 23.66
CA ASP A 86 -11.85 -18.33 24.14
C ASP A 86 -13.00 -18.65 23.17
N GLY A 87 -12.67 -18.68 21.88
CA GLY A 87 -13.62 -18.95 20.80
C GLY A 87 -14.46 -17.75 20.35
N ARG A 88 -14.37 -16.59 21.00
CA ARG A 88 -14.96 -15.33 20.51
C ARG A 88 -13.97 -14.59 19.62
N THR A 89 -14.48 -13.94 18.60
CA THR A 89 -13.68 -13.23 17.60
C THR A 89 -13.87 -11.74 17.75
N TYR A 90 -12.75 -10.99 17.86
CA TYR A 90 -12.71 -9.54 17.99
C TYR A 90 -11.91 -8.96 16.84
N ARG A 91 -12.48 -8.01 16.12
CA ARG A 91 -11.79 -7.25 15.08
C ARG A 91 -11.20 -5.98 15.65
N PHE A 92 -9.88 -5.86 15.64
CA PHE A 92 -9.16 -4.68 16.11
C PHE A 92 -8.65 -3.80 14.98
N MET A 93 -8.59 -4.31 13.74
CA MET A 93 -8.08 -3.58 12.57
C MET A 93 -8.81 -4.02 11.31
N GLY A 94 -9.06 -3.07 10.40
CA GLY A 94 -9.68 -3.32 9.10
C GLY A 94 -11.20 -3.25 9.11
N GLU A 95 -11.78 -3.24 7.91
CA GLU A 95 -13.23 -3.32 7.70
C GLU A 95 -13.66 -4.75 7.44
N ASP A 96 -14.96 -5.00 7.57
CA ASP A 96 -15.63 -6.07 6.85
C ASP A 96 -15.61 -5.72 5.35
N SER A 97 -14.48 -5.88 4.73
CA SER A 97 -14.40 -5.78 3.28
C SER A 97 -15.18 -6.95 2.69
N LEU A 98 -15.96 -6.66 1.66
CA LEU A 98 -16.58 -7.71 0.87
C LEU A 98 -15.48 -8.65 0.36
N ARG A 99 -15.47 -9.87 0.87
CA ARG A 99 -14.56 -10.92 0.42
C ARG A 99 -15.34 -11.84 -0.48
N ILE A 100 -14.83 -12.01 -1.68
CA ILE A 100 -15.46 -12.86 -2.66
C ILE A 100 -14.44 -13.81 -3.26
N SER A 101 -14.80 -15.08 -3.36
CA SER A 101 -14.02 -16.09 -4.10
C SER A 101 -14.66 -16.37 -5.45
N PRO A 102 -13.87 -16.66 -6.49
CA PRO A 102 -14.42 -16.92 -7.82
C PRO A 102 -15.12 -18.28 -7.88
N ILE A 103 -16.37 -18.30 -8.30
CA ILE A 103 -17.05 -19.48 -8.87
C ILE A 103 -16.59 -19.60 -10.32
N ALA A 104 -16.53 -18.47 -11.03
CA ALA A 104 -16.05 -18.35 -12.40
C ALA A 104 -15.32 -17.01 -12.55
N SER A 105 -13.98 -17.02 -12.48
CA SER A 105 -13.16 -15.81 -12.40
C SER A 105 -13.20 -14.95 -13.67
N LEU A 106 -12.95 -13.65 -13.54
CA LEU A 106 -12.55 -12.77 -14.63
C LEU A 106 -11.26 -13.26 -15.27
N ALA A 107 -11.00 -12.84 -16.52
CA ALA A 107 -9.73 -13.06 -17.18
C ALA A 107 -8.62 -12.15 -16.58
N ASN A 108 -7.40 -12.68 -16.56
CA ASN A 108 -6.20 -11.94 -16.19
C ASN A 108 -5.03 -12.32 -17.08
N ASP A 109 -3.82 -11.90 -16.76
CA ASP A 109 -2.63 -12.18 -17.57
C ASP A 109 -2.34 -13.69 -17.72
N SER A 110 -2.73 -14.50 -16.72
CA SER A 110 -2.45 -15.95 -16.68
C SER A 110 -3.69 -16.81 -16.94
N VAL A 111 -4.87 -16.34 -16.56
CA VAL A 111 -6.13 -17.09 -16.63
C VAL A 111 -7.09 -16.46 -17.62
N SER A 112 -7.75 -17.29 -18.41
CA SER A 112 -8.81 -16.89 -19.33
C SER A 112 -9.96 -17.89 -19.25
N TRP A 113 -11.14 -17.46 -19.66
CA TRP A 113 -12.30 -18.32 -19.81
C TRP A 113 -12.78 -18.30 -21.26
N SER A 114 -13.35 -19.39 -21.75
CA SER A 114 -13.94 -19.49 -23.06
C SER A 114 -15.45 -19.27 -23.02
N GLY A 115 -15.96 -18.60 -24.04
CA GLY A 115 -17.40 -18.36 -24.22
C GLY A 115 -17.80 -18.26 -25.66
N LYS A 116 -19.10 -18.35 -25.90
CA LYS A 116 -19.70 -18.15 -27.21
C LYS A 116 -20.00 -16.67 -27.41
N TYR A 117 -19.76 -16.14 -28.61
CA TYR A 117 -20.02 -14.73 -28.90
C TYR A 117 -20.54 -14.48 -30.33
N SER A 118 -21.29 -13.39 -30.50
CA SER A 118 -21.78 -12.87 -31.78
C SER A 118 -21.67 -11.34 -31.80
N TYR A 119 -21.35 -10.76 -32.95
CA TYR A 119 -21.42 -9.30 -33.18
C TYR A 119 -22.77 -8.85 -33.72
N LEU A 120 -23.58 -9.80 -34.21
CA LEU A 120 -24.92 -9.53 -34.70
C LEU A 120 -25.94 -9.90 -33.64
N PHE A 121 -27.06 -9.16 -33.60
CA PHE A 121 -28.17 -9.49 -32.69
C PHE A 121 -28.66 -10.92 -32.95
N PRO A 122 -28.58 -11.80 -31.95
CA PRO A 122 -28.86 -13.22 -32.17
C PRO A 122 -30.35 -13.59 -32.18
N GLY A 123 -31.23 -12.62 -31.94
CA GLY A 123 -32.64 -12.86 -31.80
C GLY A 123 -33.13 -12.82 -30.35
N LYS A 124 -34.44 -12.87 -30.13
CA LYS A 124 -35.01 -12.86 -28.78
C LYS A 124 -34.67 -14.14 -28.03
N GLY A 125 -34.46 -14.03 -26.73
CA GLY A 125 -34.16 -15.15 -25.84
C GLY A 125 -32.73 -15.68 -25.89
N TRP A 126 -31.83 -14.95 -26.53
CA TRP A 126 -30.41 -15.32 -26.61
C TRP A 126 -29.75 -15.39 -25.23
N GLU A 127 -30.28 -14.72 -24.26
CA GLU A 127 -29.85 -14.69 -22.85
C GLU A 127 -30.31 -15.91 -22.03
N GLN A 128 -31.29 -16.68 -22.57
CA GLN A 128 -31.88 -17.83 -21.89
C GLN A 128 -30.92 -19.03 -21.86
N LYS A 129 -31.03 -19.81 -20.80
CA LYS A 129 -30.17 -20.99 -20.59
C LYS A 129 -30.29 -22.02 -21.71
N GLU A 130 -31.50 -22.21 -22.23
CA GLU A 130 -31.88 -23.21 -23.24
C GLU A 130 -31.61 -22.75 -24.67
N TYR A 131 -31.14 -21.51 -24.87
CA TYR A 131 -30.85 -21.00 -26.22
C TYR A 131 -29.71 -21.76 -26.88
N ASP A 132 -29.90 -22.18 -28.13
CA ASP A 132 -28.88 -22.85 -28.93
C ASP A 132 -27.86 -21.84 -29.48
N ASP A 133 -26.68 -21.83 -28.88
CA ASP A 133 -25.53 -21.00 -29.29
C ASP A 133 -24.45 -21.80 -30.05
N SER A 134 -24.80 -22.99 -30.55
CA SER A 134 -23.87 -23.87 -31.28
C SER A 134 -23.26 -23.20 -32.51
N PHE A 135 -23.98 -22.28 -33.14
CA PHE A 135 -23.55 -21.54 -34.34
C PHE A 135 -22.74 -20.28 -34.02
N TRP A 136 -22.60 -19.91 -32.72
CA TRP A 136 -21.83 -18.75 -32.38
C TRP A 136 -20.34 -19.03 -32.46
N LYS A 137 -19.57 -17.94 -32.65
CA LYS A 137 -18.12 -18.02 -32.55
C LYS A 137 -17.69 -18.35 -31.14
N GLU A 138 -16.58 -19.03 -30.99
CA GLU A 138 -15.93 -19.26 -29.71
C GLU A 138 -14.76 -18.32 -29.54
N GLY A 139 -14.60 -17.76 -28.34
CA GLY A 139 -13.52 -16.85 -28.02
C GLY A 139 -13.15 -16.86 -26.53
N ASN A 140 -11.93 -16.46 -26.27
CA ASN A 140 -11.39 -16.36 -24.92
C ASN A 140 -11.51 -14.93 -24.41
N ALA A 141 -11.90 -14.77 -23.15
CA ALA A 141 -11.95 -13.46 -22.49
C ALA A 141 -10.54 -12.94 -22.13
N ALA A 142 -10.35 -11.65 -21.93
CA ALA A 142 -11.33 -10.60 -22.15
C ALA A 142 -11.46 -10.24 -23.63
N PHE A 143 -12.56 -9.56 -23.98
CA PHE A 143 -12.86 -9.11 -25.33
C PHE A 143 -12.52 -7.64 -25.50
N GLY A 144 -11.83 -7.25 -26.60
CA GLY A 144 -11.43 -5.87 -26.87
C GLY A 144 -10.31 -5.77 -27.91
N PRO A 145 -9.62 -4.62 -28.09
CA PRO A 145 -8.49 -4.50 -28.97
C PRO A 145 -7.27 -5.26 -28.44
N VAL A 146 -6.80 -6.25 -29.18
CA VAL A 146 -5.69 -7.15 -28.78
C VAL A 146 -4.35 -6.42 -28.58
N LYS A 147 -4.16 -5.25 -29.21
CA LYS A 147 -2.91 -4.48 -29.08
C LYS A 147 -2.90 -3.66 -27.79
N GLY A 148 -1.87 -3.88 -26.95
CA GLY A 148 -1.58 -3.05 -25.78
C GLY A 148 -2.18 -3.49 -24.45
N ASN A 149 -2.95 -4.59 -24.41
CA ASN A 149 -3.48 -5.16 -23.17
C ASN A 149 -3.36 -6.69 -23.20
N SER A 150 -2.50 -7.23 -22.34
CA SER A 150 -2.21 -8.67 -22.25
C SER A 150 -3.40 -9.53 -21.82
N LYS A 151 -4.42 -8.92 -21.18
CA LYS A 151 -5.65 -9.62 -20.76
C LYS A 151 -6.62 -9.87 -21.88
N ILE A 152 -6.56 -9.10 -22.97
CA ILE A 152 -7.47 -9.23 -24.12
C ILE A 152 -6.98 -10.34 -25.02
N ARG A 153 -7.83 -11.35 -25.26
CA ARG A 153 -7.53 -12.51 -26.08
C ARG A 153 -8.42 -12.65 -27.31
N THR A 154 -9.61 -12.06 -27.27
CA THR A 154 -10.51 -12.04 -28.42
C THR A 154 -10.71 -10.62 -28.92
N ALA A 155 -10.41 -10.39 -30.18
CA ALA A 155 -10.57 -9.09 -30.82
C ALA A 155 -12.05 -8.68 -30.88
N TRP A 156 -12.36 -7.51 -30.32
CA TRP A 156 -13.65 -6.86 -30.43
C TRP A 156 -13.43 -5.36 -30.70
N GLY A 157 -14.00 -4.88 -31.78
CA GLY A 157 -13.98 -3.48 -32.20
C GLY A 157 -15.26 -3.10 -32.95
N ALA A 158 -16.26 -4.01 -32.96
CA ALA A 158 -17.60 -3.73 -33.47
C ALA A 158 -18.39 -2.90 -32.46
N GLU A 159 -19.48 -2.26 -32.90
CA GLU A 159 -20.39 -1.52 -32.03
C GLU A 159 -20.99 -2.41 -30.95
N ASN A 160 -21.37 -3.64 -31.31
CA ASN A 160 -22.08 -4.55 -30.41
C ASN A 160 -21.34 -5.88 -30.28
N ILE A 161 -21.44 -6.49 -29.09
CA ILE A 161 -21.06 -7.88 -28.84
C ILE A 161 -22.08 -8.54 -27.90
N TYR A 162 -22.43 -9.78 -28.22
CA TYR A 162 -23.27 -10.66 -27.41
C TYR A 162 -22.39 -11.82 -26.99
N VAL A 163 -22.26 -12.07 -25.69
CA VAL A 163 -21.37 -13.11 -25.15
C VAL A 163 -22.15 -14.00 -24.19
N ARG A 164 -21.97 -15.33 -24.31
CA ARG A 164 -22.55 -16.34 -23.42
C ARG A 164 -21.43 -17.15 -22.79
N ARG A 165 -21.32 -17.07 -21.47
CA ARG A 165 -20.39 -17.84 -20.68
C ARG A 165 -21.14 -18.99 -19.99
N HIS A 166 -20.77 -20.23 -20.30
CA HIS A 166 -21.29 -21.41 -19.65
C HIS A 166 -20.53 -21.69 -18.35
N ILE A 167 -21.22 -21.69 -17.23
CA ILE A 167 -20.65 -21.89 -15.89
C ILE A 167 -21.23 -23.17 -15.32
N LYS A 168 -20.35 -24.15 -15.06
CA LYS A 168 -20.75 -25.42 -14.44
C LYS A 168 -20.73 -25.26 -12.91
N ILE A 169 -21.86 -25.56 -12.28
CA ILE A 169 -22.03 -25.59 -10.83
C ILE A 169 -22.37 -27.04 -10.44
N ASP A 170 -21.44 -27.73 -9.80
CA ASP A 170 -21.60 -29.15 -9.48
C ASP A 170 -22.52 -29.37 -8.26
N ASN A 171 -22.50 -28.44 -7.29
CA ASN A 171 -23.31 -28.48 -6.09
C ASN A 171 -23.85 -27.08 -5.74
N LYS A 172 -25.09 -26.80 -6.07
CA LYS A 172 -25.74 -25.53 -5.75
C LYS A 172 -25.99 -25.34 -4.24
N ASP A 173 -26.16 -26.46 -3.50
CA ASP A 173 -26.45 -26.38 -2.06
C ASP A 173 -25.23 -25.83 -1.28
N ALA A 174 -24.03 -25.94 -1.83
CA ALA A 174 -22.83 -25.30 -1.30
C ALA A 174 -22.87 -23.75 -1.41
N LEU A 175 -23.80 -23.19 -2.19
CA LEU A 175 -24.00 -21.74 -2.34
C LEU A 175 -25.11 -21.22 -1.44
N GLU A 176 -25.85 -22.10 -0.76
CA GLU A 176 -26.99 -21.73 0.07
C GLU A 176 -26.55 -20.84 1.24
N GLY A 177 -27.31 -19.78 1.48
CA GLY A 177 -27.03 -18.81 2.53
C GLY A 177 -25.85 -17.88 2.27
N HIS A 178 -25.16 -18.01 1.13
CA HIS A 178 -24.13 -17.08 0.70
C HIS A 178 -24.67 -16.03 -0.26
N LYS A 179 -24.10 -14.83 -0.22
CA LYS A 179 -24.35 -13.82 -1.25
C LYS A 179 -23.48 -14.11 -2.47
N ILE A 180 -24.09 -13.99 -3.65
CA ILE A 180 -23.42 -14.22 -4.95
C ILE A 180 -23.31 -12.89 -5.65
N TYR A 181 -22.17 -12.68 -6.31
CA TYR A 181 -21.84 -11.44 -7.01
C TYR A 181 -21.46 -11.71 -8.45
N VAL A 182 -21.85 -10.81 -9.34
CA VAL A 182 -21.28 -10.73 -10.68
C VAL A 182 -20.28 -9.57 -10.70
N CYS A 183 -19.02 -9.89 -10.96
CA CYS A 183 -17.98 -8.90 -11.16
C CYS A 183 -17.75 -8.70 -12.66
N TYR A 184 -17.53 -7.46 -13.08
CA TYR A 184 -17.43 -7.09 -14.48
C TYR A 184 -16.55 -5.86 -14.68
N ILE A 185 -16.02 -5.73 -15.89
CA ILE A 185 -15.38 -4.53 -16.40
C ILE A 185 -15.84 -4.32 -17.84
N CYS A 186 -16.19 -3.10 -18.20
CA CYS A 186 -16.65 -2.75 -19.56
C CYS A 186 -16.22 -1.36 -20.00
N ASP A 187 -16.18 -1.18 -21.32
CA ASP A 187 -16.04 0.07 -22.04
C ASP A 187 -16.82 -0.08 -23.36
N ASP A 188 -17.94 0.64 -23.64
CA ASP A 188 -18.63 1.73 -22.93
C ASP A 188 -19.77 1.25 -22.02
N GLN A 189 -20.51 0.18 -22.42
CA GLN A 189 -21.75 -0.27 -21.75
C GLN A 189 -21.80 -1.80 -21.68
N ILE A 190 -22.38 -2.30 -20.59
CA ILE A 190 -22.69 -3.72 -20.38
C ILE A 190 -24.12 -3.91 -19.88
N LYS A 191 -24.81 -4.94 -20.43
CA LYS A 191 -26.02 -5.53 -19.83
C LYS A 191 -25.72 -6.97 -19.47
N LEU A 192 -26.07 -7.38 -18.26
CA LEU A 192 -25.80 -8.73 -17.78
C LEU A 192 -27.11 -9.46 -17.49
N PHE A 193 -27.08 -10.77 -17.76
CA PHE A 193 -28.20 -11.69 -17.57
C PHE A 193 -27.71 -12.99 -16.94
N TRP A 194 -28.48 -13.56 -16.04
CA TRP A 194 -28.24 -14.86 -15.42
C TRP A 194 -29.37 -15.84 -15.77
N ASN A 195 -29.07 -16.89 -16.53
CA ASN A 195 -30.06 -17.87 -17.01
C ASN A 195 -31.32 -17.24 -17.65
N GLY A 196 -31.16 -16.05 -18.25
CA GLY A 196 -32.25 -15.27 -18.85
C GLY A 196 -32.77 -14.12 -18.00
N ASP A 197 -32.53 -14.13 -16.71
CA ASP A 197 -32.93 -13.03 -15.82
C ASP A 197 -32.05 -11.82 -16.05
N PHE A 198 -32.63 -10.67 -16.31
CA PHE A 198 -31.91 -9.41 -16.39
C PHE A 198 -31.37 -9.01 -15.03
N LEU A 199 -30.06 -8.82 -14.91
CA LEU A 199 -29.43 -8.42 -13.66
C LEU A 199 -29.32 -6.91 -13.55
N PHE A 200 -28.60 -6.28 -14.46
CA PHE A 200 -28.42 -4.84 -14.52
C PHE A 200 -27.77 -4.38 -15.83
N GLU A 201 -27.83 -3.07 -16.03
CA GLU A 201 -27.13 -2.35 -17.08
C GLU A 201 -26.22 -1.29 -16.44
N LYS A 202 -24.99 -1.17 -16.95
CA LYS A 202 -24.00 -0.20 -16.46
C LYS A 202 -23.24 0.42 -17.62
N GLY A 203 -22.82 1.67 -17.41
CA GLY A 203 -21.89 2.37 -18.30
C GLY A 203 -20.44 1.98 -18.04
N ILE A 204 -19.54 2.74 -18.66
CA ILE A 204 -18.09 2.55 -18.60
C ILE A 204 -17.58 2.36 -17.17
N THR A 205 -16.65 1.40 -17.00
CA THR A 205 -15.96 1.16 -15.74
C THR A 205 -14.46 1.18 -15.95
N TYR A 206 -13.74 2.05 -15.25
CA TYR A 206 -12.27 2.10 -15.28
C TYR A 206 -11.62 1.03 -14.41
N GLN A 207 -12.43 0.34 -13.59
CA GLN A 207 -12.02 -0.71 -12.66
C GLN A 207 -13.10 -1.77 -12.60
N THR A 208 -12.75 -2.99 -12.21
CA THR A 208 -13.72 -4.04 -11.93
C THR A 208 -14.76 -3.56 -10.92
N LYS A 209 -16.02 -3.79 -11.24
CA LYS A 209 -17.15 -3.55 -10.35
C LYS A 209 -17.85 -4.87 -10.06
N CYS A 210 -18.44 -5.00 -8.87
CA CYS A 210 -19.23 -6.16 -8.51
C CYS A 210 -20.64 -5.72 -8.14
N GLY A 211 -21.65 -6.43 -8.67
CA GLY A 211 -23.05 -6.30 -8.31
C GLY A 211 -23.55 -7.59 -7.67
N ARG A 212 -24.28 -7.48 -6.53
CA ARG A 212 -24.91 -8.63 -5.89
C ARG A 212 -26.05 -9.14 -6.77
N LEU A 213 -26.16 -10.48 -6.91
CA LEU A 213 -27.34 -11.11 -7.47
C LEU A 213 -28.55 -10.92 -6.54
N THR A 214 -29.73 -10.74 -7.12
CA THR A 214 -30.99 -10.75 -6.36
C THR A 214 -31.28 -12.16 -5.87
N ASP A 215 -32.14 -12.26 -4.83
CA ASP A 215 -32.49 -13.56 -4.28
C ASP A 215 -33.27 -14.39 -5.30
N GLU A 216 -34.04 -13.73 -6.22
CA GLU A 216 -34.68 -14.38 -7.36
C GLU A 216 -33.68 -14.97 -8.35
N ALA A 217 -32.64 -14.22 -8.71
CA ALA A 217 -31.59 -14.71 -9.61
C ALA A 217 -30.80 -15.86 -8.97
N ILE A 218 -30.56 -15.81 -7.66
CA ILE A 218 -29.92 -16.91 -6.91
C ILE A 218 -30.80 -18.17 -6.94
N ALA A 219 -32.11 -18.04 -6.80
CA ALA A 219 -33.05 -19.17 -6.87
C ALA A 219 -33.01 -19.90 -8.23
N HIS A 220 -32.63 -19.22 -9.30
CA HIS A 220 -32.47 -19.80 -10.65
C HIS A 220 -31.08 -20.45 -10.86
N ILE A 221 -30.21 -20.50 -9.87
CA ILE A 221 -28.99 -21.27 -9.94
C ILE A 221 -29.33 -22.78 -9.93
N GLY A 222 -28.93 -23.49 -10.96
CA GLY A 222 -29.13 -24.93 -11.10
C GLY A 222 -27.84 -25.71 -10.97
N ASN A 223 -27.95 -26.99 -10.56
CA ASN A 223 -26.84 -27.92 -10.76
C ASN A 223 -26.58 -28.14 -12.24
N GLY A 224 -25.32 -28.34 -12.63
CA GLY A 224 -24.91 -28.44 -14.02
C GLY A 224 -24.62 -27.09 -14.65
N THR A 225 -24.86 -26.98 -15.96
CA THR A 225 -24.54 -25.76 -16.73
C THR A 225 -25.53 -24.65 -16.48
N ASN A 226 -25.03 -23.48 -16.12
CA ASN A 226 -25.73 -22.20 -16.05
C ASN A 226 -25.14 -21.24 -17.09
N VAL A 227 -25.85 -20.17 -17.42
CA VAL A 227 -25.38 -19.19 -18.41
C VAL A 227 -25.34 -17.79 -17.80
N LEU A 228 -24.15 -17.21 -17.76
CA LEU A 228 -23.98 -15.79 -17.54
C LEU A 228 -23.80 -15.12 -18.90
N ALA A 229 -24.78 -14.34 -19.33
CA ALA A 229 -24.80 -13.71 -20.64
C ALA A 229 -24.56 -12.20 -20.52
N ALA A 230 -23.85 -11.63 -21.49
CA ALA A 230 -23.53 -10.21 -21.53
C ALA A 230 -23.79 -9.63 -22.93
N TYR A 231 -24.40 -8.47 -22.97
CA TYR A 231 -24.38 -7.56 -24.11
C TYR A 231 -23.40 -6.43 -23.82
N GLY A 232 -22.45 -6.21 -24.71
CA GLY A 232 -21.53 -5.08 -24.67
C GLY A 232 -21.81 -4.13 -25.83
N CYS A 233 -21.76 -2.82 -25.59
CA CYS A 233 -21.84 -1.77 -26.60
C CYS A 233 -20.59 -0.90 -26.52
N ASN A 234 -19.97 -0.67 -27.72
CA ASN A 234 -18.85 0.24 -27.89
C ASN A 234 -19.27 1.37 -28.82
N THR A 235 -19.36 2.58 -28.31
CA THR A 235 -19.76 3.79 -29.05
C THR A 235 -18.57 4.53 -29.65
N GLY A 236 -17.35 4.11 -29.32
CA GLY A 236 -16.09 4.65 -29.85
C GLY A 236 -14.93 4.49 -28.88
N GLY A 237 -13.71 4.49 -29.43
CA GLY A 237 -12.51 4.26 -28.64
C GLY A 237 -12.16 2.78 -28.45
N PRO A 238 -11.34 2.45 -27.43
CA PRO A 238 -11.01 1.07 -27.11
C PRO A 238 -12.19 0.37 -26.42
N ALA A 239 -12.58 -0.80 -26.93
CA ALA A 239 -13.62 -1.63 -26.33
C ALA A 239 -13.05 -2.51 -25.22
N LEU A 240 -13.83 -2.84 -24.21
CA LEU A 240 -13.47 -3.82 -23.19
C LEU A 240 -14.70 -4.51 -22.62
N LEU A 241 -14.67 -5.84 -22.56
CA LEU A 241 -15.70 -6.63 -21.91
C LEU A 241 -15.10 -7.85 -21.22
N ASP A 242 -15.34 -7.96 -19.92
CA ASP A 242 -15.08 -9.17 -19.14
C ASP A 242 -16.04 -9.25 -17.94
N PHE A 243 -16.42 -10.47 -17.55
CA PHE A 243 -17.36 -10.69 -16.46
C PHE A 243 -17.22 -12.09 -15.85
N GLY A 244 -17.56 -12.20 -14.56
CA GLY A 244 -17.40 -13.45 -13.80
C GLY A 244 -18.38 -13.54 -12.63
N LEU A 245 -18.50 -14.74 -12.05
CA LEU A 245 -19.37 -15.06 -10.94
C LEU A 245 -18.55 -15.34 -9.69
N TYR A 246 -18.96 -14.80 -8.55
CA TYR A 246 -18.23 -14.86 -7.28
C TYR A 246 -19.17 -15.15 -6.11
N ILE A 247 -18.66 -15.80 -5.08
CA ILE A 247 -19.34 -16.08 -3.83
C ILE A 247 -18.74 -15.27 -2.67
N GLU A 248 -19.58 -14.77 -1.77
CA GLU A 248 -19.13 -14.09 -0.56
C GLU A 248 -18.49 -15.08 0.42
N ASN A 249 -17.30 -14.74 0.90
CA ASN A 249 -16.63 -15.46 1.98
C ASN A 249 -17.02 -14.86 3.33
N LYS A 250 -17.73 -15.60 4.16
CA LYS A 250 -18.22 -15.14 5.48
C LYS A 250 -17.15 -15.23 6.61
N THR A 251 -15.89 -15.04 6.33
CA THR A 251 -14.82 -15.45 7.25
C THR A 251 -14.82 -14.69 8.60
N TYR A 252 -15.29 -13.43 8.68
CA TYR A 252 -15.28 -12.64 9.93
C TYR A 252 -16.51 -11.73 10.10
N SER A 253 -17.61 -12.02 9.45
CA SER A 253 -18.83 -11.20 9.47
C SER A 253 -19.50 -11.13 10.86
N GLU A 254 -19.15 -12.05 11.76
CA GLU A 254 -19.70 -12.13 13.12
C GLU A 254 -18.68 -11.69 14.19
N ALA A 255 -17.54 -11.10 13.77
CA ALA A 255 -16.55 -10.62 14.73
C ALA A 255 -17.06 -9.36 15.45
N ASP A 256 -16.99 -9.37 16.77
CA ASP A 256 -17.21 -8.18 17.58
C ASP A 256 -16.13 -7.13 17.28
N THR A 257 -16.46 -5.85 17.37
CA THR A 257 -15.46 -4.80 17.27
C THR A 257 -14.71 -4.69 18.59
N ALA A 258 -13.37 -4.82 18.54
CA ALA A 258 -12.53 -4.62 19.72
C ALA A 258 -12.69 -3.18 20.24
N LEU A 259 -12.81 -3.02 21.56
CA LEU A 259 -12.97 -1.71 22.17
C LEU A 259 -11.62 -1.00 22.25
N LEU A 260 -11.49 0.13 21.55
CA LEU A 260 -10.30 0.98 21.65
C LEU A 260 -10.23 1.68 23.02
N LYS A 261 -9.18 1.39 23.80
CA LYS A 261 -8.91 2.02 25.10
C LYS A 261 -7.98 3.21 24.98
N GLN A 262 -6.92 3.06 24.20
CA GLN A 262 -5.89 4.07 24.07
C GLN A 262 -5.29 4.08 22.68
N ILE A 263 -4.91 5.28 22.23
CA ILE A 263 -4.12 5.51 21.04
C ILE A 263 -3.10 6.61 21.30
N ASP A 264 -1.89 6.45 20.78
CA ASP A 264 -0.84 7.45 20.87
C ASP A 264 0.03 7.42 19.59
N VAL A 265 0.13 8.57 18.91
CA VAL A 265 0.89 8.74 17.68
C VAL A 265 2.18 9.49 17.97
N GLN A 266 3.30 8.81 17.86
CA GLN A 266 4.64 9.37 18.06
C GLN A 266 5.34 9.58 16.69
N ALA A 267 6.52 10.15 16.68
CA ALA A 267 7.26 10.38 15.44
C ALA A 267 7.67 9.08 14.75
N THR A 268 8.04 8.03 15.47
CA THR A 268 8.50 6.75 14.92
C THR A 268 7.54 5.59 15.13
N GLN A 269 6.57 5.72 16.02
CA GLN A 269 5.66 4.65 16.43
C GLN A 269 4.21 5.16 16.58
N THR A 270 3.25 4.23 16.47
CA THR A 270 1.86 4.44 16.87
C THR A 270 1.43 3.29 17.76
N HIS A 271 0.97 3.62 18.96
CA HIS A 271 0.56 2.68 20.00
C HIS A 271 -0.96 2.60 20.08
N TYR A 272 -1.48 1.38 20.12
CA TYR A 272 -2.89 1.09 20.33
C TYR A 272 -3.06 0.13 21.49
N VAL A 273 -4.11 0.34 22.28
CA VAL A 273 -4.56 -0.58 23.31
C VAL A 273 -6.04 -0.88 23.09
N PHE A 274 -6.36 -2.15 22.94
CA PHE A 274 -7.71 -2.65 22.74
C PHE A 274 -8.14 -3.56 23.86
N GLN A 275 -9.44 -3.58 24.17
CA GLN A 275 -10.10 -4.59 24.97
C GLN A 275 -10.81 -5.59 24.06
N CYS A 276 -10.53 -6.87 24.27
CA CYS A 276 -11.12 -8.00 23.56
C CYS A 276 -11.63 -9.01 24.59
N GLY A 277 -12.86 -8.84 25.11
CA GLY A 277 -13.34 -9.59 26.27
C GLY A 277 -12.49 -9.27 27.51
N ASP A 278 -11.99 -10.31 28.18
CA ASP A 278 -11.13 -10.17 29.38
C ASP A 278 -9.63 -10.10 29.04
N VAL A 279 -9.28 -9.89 27.77
CA VAL A 279 -7.91 -9.75 27.28
C VAL A 279 -7.65 -8.36 26.73
N GLU A 280 -6.56 -7.74 27.19
CA GLU A 280 -6.02 -6.52 26.63
C GLU A 280 -5.03 -6.87 25.50
N LEU A 281 -5.20 -6.23 24.33
CA LEU A 281 -4.30 -6.32 23.21
C LEU A 281 -3.59 -4.98 23.00
N GLN A 282 -2.27 -4.97 23.10
CA GLN A 282 -1.43 -3.83 22.73
C GLN A 282 -0.82 -4.06 21.36
N ILE A 283 -0.89 -3.06 20.49
CA ILE A 283 -0.29 -3.09 19.14
C ILE A 283 0.53 -1.83 18.93
N ASP A 284 1.78 -2.01 18.48
CA ASP A 284 2.66 -0.92 18.11
C ASP A 284 3.04 -1.05 16.64
N PHE A 285 2.68 -0.04 15.86
CA PHE A 285 3.18 0.13 14.51
C PHE A 285 4.52 0.85 14.59
N VAL A 286 5.59 0.19 14.17
CA VAL A 286 6.96 0.70 14.32
C VAL A 286 7.61 0.92 12.96
N SER A 287 8.11 2.13 12.79
CA SER A 287 8.94 2.52 11.66
C SER A 287 10.38 2.68 12.15
N PRO A 288 11.31 1.77 11.86
CA PRO A 288 12.67 1.79 12.40
C PRO A 288 13.53 2.89 11.75
N SER A 289 13.01 4.10 11.73
CA SER A 289 13.61 5.29 11.13
C SER A 289 14.50 5.98 12.15
N LEU A 290 15.70 5.46 12.36
CA LEU A 290 16.65 6.05 13.31
C LEU A 290 17.35 7.26 12.69
N SER A 291 17.29 8.41 13.39
CA SER A 291 17.87 9.67 12.92
C SER A 291 19.39 9.62 12.71
N GLU A 292 20.09 8.76 13.44
CA GLU A 292 21.56 8.69 13.41
C GLU A 292 22.11 7.76 12.32
N LYS A 293 21.28 6.90 11.74
CA LYS A 293 21.69 5.89 10.76
C LYS A 293 20.94 6.06 9.46
N TRP A 294 21.53 6.83 8.55
CA TRP A 294 20.97 7.11 7.23
C TRP A 294 20.53 5.85 6.47
N ASN A 295 21.32 4.81 6.46
CA ASN A 295 21.01 3.57 5.76
C ASN A 295 19.76 2.87 6.31
N MET A 296 19.47 2.96 7.60
CA MET A 296 18.28 2.35 8.18
C MET A 296 17.00 3.11 7.85
N THR A 297 17.06 4.43 7.71
CA THR A 297 15.89 5.22 7.28
C THR A 297 15.43 4.83 5.88
N GLY A 298 16.36 4.44 5.01
CA GLY A 298 16.07 3.94 3.68
C GLY A 298 15.50 2.52 3.65
N TRP A 299 15.50 1.77 4.74
CA TRP A 299 15.08 0.38 4.72
C TRP A 299 13.60 0.21 4.41
N PRO A 300 13.25 -0.69 3.47
CA PRO A 300 11.88 -0.93 3.05
C PRO A 300 11.18 -1.94 3.98
N VAL A 301 11.46 -1.90 5.27
CA VAL A 301 10.95 -2.83 6.29
C VAL A 301 10.41 -2.07 7.47
N GLY A 302 9.15 -2.33 7.79
CA GLY A 302 8.48 -1.91 9.02
C GLY A 302 7.93 -3.13 9.76
N PHE A 303 7.40 -2.94 10.96
CA PHE A 303 6.79 -4.03 11.70
C PHE A 303 5.67 -3.57 12.63
N LEU A 304 4.78 -4.51 12.92
CA LEU A 304 3.83 -4.42 14.01
C LEU A 304 4.32 -5.32 15.12
N SER A 305 4.54 -4.80 16.32
CA SER A 305 4.69 -5.64 17.52
C SER A 305 3.37 -5.67 18.27
N TYR A 306 3.03 -6.83 18.83
CA TYR A 306 1.82 -7.01 19.59
C TYR A 306 2.09 -7.76 20.90
N GLN A 307 1.25 -7.50 21.89
CA GLN A 307 1.28 -8.16 23.18
C GLN A 307 -0.14 -8.34 23.69
N VAL A 308 -0.44 -9.51 24.25
CA VAL A 308 -1.70 -9.80 24.92
C VAL A 308 -1.48 -9.96 26.42
N ARG A 309 -2.45 -9.53 27.22
CA ARG A 309 -2.44 -9.66 28.67
C ARG A 309 -3.84 -9.94 29.19
N SER A 310 -3.98 -10.92 30.08
CA SER A 310 -5.21 -11.18 30.81
C SER A 310 -5.50 -10.04 31.82
N GLU A 311 -6.71 -9.52 31.84
CA GLU A 311 -7.16 -8.54 32.82
C GLU A 311 -7.76 -9.19 34.07
N ASP A 312 -8.41 -10.34 33.92
CA ASP A 312 -9.00 -11.11 35.00
C ASP A 312 -8.02 -12.07 35.68
N LYS A 313 -6.76 -12.10 35.22
CA LYS A 313 -5.66 -12.96 35.70
C LYS A 313 -5.90 -14.47 35.52
N LYS A 314 -6.77 -14.84 34.60
CA LYS A 314 -6.97 -16.23 34.20
C LYS A 314 -6.21 -16.55 32.92
N GLU A 315 -6.04 -17.82 32.66
CA GLU A 315 -5.53 -18.30 31.39
C GLU A 315 -6.63 -18.19 30.33
N HIS A 316 -6.29 -17.61 29.17
CA HIS A 316 -7.15 -17.50 27.99
C HIS A 316 -6.47 -18.10 26.78
N THR A 317 -7.24 -18.84 26.00
CA THR A 317 -6.80 -19.29 24.67
C THR A 317 -6.90 -18.13 23.69
N VAL A 318 -5.76 -17.65 23.23
CA VAL A 318 -5.70 -16.48 22.37
C VAL A 318 -5.01 -16.82 21.06
N GLU A 319 -5.60 -16.36 19.94
CA GLU A 319 -4.98 -16.42 18.61
C GLU A 319 -5.13 -15.07 17.92
N ILE A 320 -4.00 -14.49 17.51
CA ILE A 320 -4.02 -13.27 16.67
C ILE A 320 -3.91 -13.67 15.22
N LEU A 321 -4.71 -13.01 14.36
CA LEU A 321 -4.72 -13.26 12.93
C LEU A 321 -4.53 -11.93 12.19
N PHE A 322 -3.71 -11.98 11.15
CA PHE A 322 -3.56 -10.90 10.16
C PHE A 322 -3.94 -11.47 8.80
N ASP A 323 -4.97 -10.89 8.23
CA ASP A 323 -5.48 -11.25 6.94
C ASP A 323 -5.21 -10.11 5.96
N VAL A 324 -4.46 -10.40 4.92
CA VAL A 324 -4.05 -9.43 3.91
C VAL A 324 -4.60 -9.87 2.56
N ASP A 325 -5.41 -8.99 1.95
CA ASP A 325 -5.86 -9.17 0.58
C ASP A 325 -4.70 -8.87 -0.37
N MET A 326 -4.17 -9.94 -0.99
CA MET A 326 -3.07 -9.88 -1.94
C MET A 326 -3.54 -9.68 -3.39
N GLU A 327 -4.85 -9.74 -3.63
CA GLU A 327 -5.43 -9.75 -4.98
C GLU A 327 -6.07 -8.42 -5.37
N TRP A 328 -5.75 -7.31 -4.76
CA TRP A 328 -6.50 -6.10 -5.05
C TRP A 328 -6.80 -5.93 -6.56
N MET A 329 -8.00 -6.32 -6.95
CA MET A 329 -8.81 -6.15 -8.17
C MET A 329 -8.38 -6.85 -9.46
N PHE A 330 -7.19 -7.37 -9.72
CA PHE A 330 -6.80 -7.70 -11.11
C PHE A 330 -5.87 -8.89 -11.30
N GLY A 331 -6.13 -10.00 -10.63
CA GLY A 331 -5.55 -11.27 -11.06
C GLY A 331 -4.75 -12.02 -10.00
N ARG A 332 -4.91 -13.33 -10.03
CA ARG A 332 -4.19 -14.29 -9.18
C ARG A 332 -2.69 -14.05 -9.27
N ARG A 333 -2.10 -13.63 -8.16
CA ARG A 333 -0.67 -13.53 -8.03
C ARG A 333 -0.14 -14.82 -7.42
N LYS A 334 1.06 -15.18 -7.83
CA LYS A 334 1.74 -16.28 -7.18
C LYS A 334 2.08 -15.88 -5.75
N ILE A 335 1.55 -16.63 -4.79
CA ILE A 335 1.89 -16.50 -3.38
C ILE A 335 2.88 -17.62 -3.06
N ASP A 336 4.09 -17.23 -2.69
CA ASP A 336 5.12 -18.15 -2.22
C ASP A 336 5.21 -18.05 -0.70
N SER A 337 5.28 -19.21 0.00
CA SER A 337 5.52 -19.26 1.43
C SER A 337 6.62 -20.25 1.76
N TRP A 338 7.45 -19.92 2.75
CA TRP A 338 8.52 -20.79 3.22
C TRP A 338 8.87 -20.48 4.68
N VAL A 339 9.54 -21.41 5.32
CA VAL A 339 10.14 -21.22 6.64
C VAL A 339 11.65 -21.15 6.47
N GLU A 340 12.28 -20.15 7.05
CA GLU A 340 13.73 -19.98 7.05
C GLU A 340 14.19 -19.55 8.44
N GLN A 341 14.98 -20.42 9.08
CA GLN A 341 15.37 -20.27 10.47
C GLN A 341 14.12 -20.19 11.40
N GLU A 342 14.02 -19.15 12.20
CA GLU A 342 12.90 -18.89 13.11
C GLU A 342 11.75 -18.09 12.48
N TRP A 343 11.81 -17.82 11.16
CA TRP A 343 10.86 -16.96 10.47
C TRP A 343 10.04 -17.72 9.43
N ARG A 344 8.75 -17.49 9.43
CA ARG A 344 7.85 -17.86 8.35
C ARG A 344 7.63 -16.63 7.48
N PHE A 345 7.95 -16.74 6.20
CA PHE A 345 7.75 -15.69 5.21
C PHE A 345 6.66 -16.04 4.22
N VAL A 346 6.00 -15.00 3.75
CA VAL A 346 5.08 -15.03 2.62
C VAL A 346 5.48 -13.93 1.66
N LYS A 347 5.45 -14.22 0.38
CA LYS A 347 5.79 -13.26 -0.68
C LYS A 347 4.73 -13.27 -1.77
N SER A 348 4.30 -12.08 -2.19
CA SER A 348 3.53 -11.87 -3.41
C SER A 348 4.12 -10.68 -4.15
N ASP A 349 4.62 -10.89 -5.38
CA ASP A 349 5.43 -9.92 -6.11
C ASP A 349 6.63 -9.40 -5.28
N SER A 350 6.55 -8.11 -4.93
CA SER A 350 7.57 -7.40 -4.16
C SER A 350 7.17 -7.17 -2.70
N LEU A 351 5.98 -7.63 -2.28
CA LEU A 351 5.51 -7.55 -0.90
C LEU A 351 5.90 -8.82 -0.15
N TYR A 352 6.47 -8.64 1.02
CA TYR A 352 6.86 -9.70 1.94
C TYR A 352 6.17 -9.49 3.28
N LEU A 353 5.64 -10.57 3.85
CA LEU A 353 5.16 -10.63 5.22
C LEU A 353 5.97 -11.68 5.98
N GLY A 354 6.21 -11.45 7.28
CA GLY A 354 6.98 -12.38 8.10
C GLY A 354 6.46 -12.43 9.53
N LEU A 355 6.35 -13.65 10.08
CA LEU A 355 6.08 -13.94 11.49
C LEU A 355 7.16 -14.87 12.03
N THR A 356 7.33 -14.92 13.35
CA THR A 356 8.11 -16.00 13.96
C THR A 356 7.47 -17.34 13.61
N ALA A 357 8.27 -18.37 13.29
CA ALA A 357 7.74 -19.66 12.85
C ALA A 357 7.06 -20.44 13.97
N ASP A 358 7.49 -20.22 15.23
CA ASP A 358 6.94 -20.90 16.39
C ASP A 358 5.51 -20.45 16.72
N GLY A 359 4.62 -21.40 16.92
CA GLY A 359 3.21 -21.16 17.23
C GLY A 359 2.42 -20.49 16.10
N THR A 360 2.98 -20.35 14.89
CA THR A 360 2.33 -19.69 13.76
C THR A 360 1.76 -20.67 12.76
N SER A 361 0.60 -20.32 12.20
CA SER A 361 0.03 -20.99 11.04
C SER A 361 -0.08 -20.03 9.85
N PHE A 362 -0.20 -20.62 8.69
CA PHE A 362 -0.37 -19.93 7.43
C PHE A 362 -1.44 -20.63 6.62
N SER A 363 -2.38 -19.86 6.12
CA SER A 363 -3.30 -20.31 5.08
C SER A 363 -3.36 -19.26 3.97
N CYS A 364 -3.53 -19.71 2.76
CA CYS A 364 -3.84 -18.83 1.65
C CYS A 364 -4.96 -19.45 0.82
N ASP A 365 -5.88 -18.64 0.41
CA ASP A 365 -6.76 -18.91 -0.71
C ASP A 365 -6.26 -18.21 -1.97
N ASP A 366 -7.10 -18.13 -2.99
CA ASP A 366 -6.72 -17.51 -4.27
C ASP A 366 -6.35 -16.01 -4.17
N SER A 367 -6.75 -15.33 -3.09
CA SER A 367 -6.63 -13.87 -2.95
C SER A 367 -6.11 -13.40 -1.60
N HIS A 368 -6.31 -14.17 -0.54
CA HIS A 368 -5.99 -13.78 0.83
C HIS A 368 -4.85 -14.59 1.41
N VAL A 369 -4.02 -13.92 2.17
CA VAL A 369 -3.01 -14.52 3.04
C VAL A 369 -3.42 -14.29 4.47
N VAL A 370 -3.69 -15.37 5.20
CA VAL A 370 -3.95 -15.34 6.63
C VAL A 370 -2.73 -15.87 7.37
N LEU A 371 -2.15 -15.01 8.18
CA LEU A 371 -1.08 -15.35 9.10
C LEU A 371 -1.64 -15.33 10.51
N SER A 372 -1.51 -16.40 11.27
CA SER A 372 -1.96 -16.45 12.66
C SER A 372 -0.89 -16.92 13.62
N GLN A 373 -1.00 -16.51 14.88
CA GLN A 373 -0.15 -16.94 15.97
C GLN A 373 -0.96 -17.20 17.23
N LYS A 374 -0.76 -18.38 17.83
CA LYS A 374 -1.30 -18.69 19.16
C LYS A 374 -0.48 -18.00 20.24
N LEU A 375 -1.15 -17.42 21.20
CA LEU A 375 -0.57 -16.64 22.29
C LEU A 375 -1.14 -17.13 23.63
N CYS A 376 -0.39 -16.88 24.71
CA CYS A 376 -0.84 -17.12 26.07
C CYS A 376 -0.96 -15.77 26.79
N ALA A 377 -2.17 -15.39 27.18
CA ALA A 377 -2.41 -14.07 27.78
C ALA A 377 -1.86 -13.95 29.22
N GLU A 378 -1.84 -15.02 30.00
CA GLU A 378 -1.35 -15.03 31.37
C GLU A 378 0.10 -14.57 31.48
N ASN A 379 0.96 -15.00 30.57
CA ASN A 379 2.39 -14.69 30.57
C ASN A 379 2.75 -13.46 29.74
N GLY A 380 1.75 -12.74 29.22
CA GLY A 380 1.98 -11.52 28.43
C GLY A 380 2.77 -11.79 27.15
N ASN A 381 2.39 -12.82 26.39
CA ASN A 381 3.08 -13.18 25.16
C ASN A 381 3.11 -12.06 24.16
N LYS A 382 4.24 -11.98 23.46
CA LYS A 382 4.55 -10.98 22.45
C LYS A 382 4.80 -11.63 21.12
N GLY A 383 4.45 -10.92 20.07
CA GLY A 383 4.76 -11.31 18.71
C GLY A 383 5.09 -10.12 17.83
N ILE A 384 5.40 -10.41 16.59
CA ILE A 384 5.78 -9.41 15.58
C ILE A 384 5.31 -9.85 14.21
N LEU A 385 4.71 -8.91 13.46
CA LEU A 385 4.48 -9.03 12.03
C LEU A 385 5.45 -8.09 11.31
N LEU A 386 6.38 -8.68 10.56
CA LEU A 386 7.28 -7.95 9.67
C LEU A 386 6.59 -7.68 8.33
N ILE A 387 6.79 -6.49 7.80
CA ILE A 387 6.31 -6.08 6.48
C ILE A 387 7.50 -5.52 5.71
N GLY A 388 7.77 -6.08 4.55
CA GLY A 388 8.83 -5.65 3.66
C GLY A 388 8.30 -5.44 2.24
N TYR A 389 8.77 -4.40 1.56
CA TYR A 389 8.41 -4.14 0.17
C TYR A 389 9.59 -3.54 -0.59
N GLY A 390 9.90 -4.13 -1.74
CA GLY A 390 10.96 -3.60 -2.58
C GLY A 390 10.74 -3.95 -4.05
N GLU A 391 10.24 -3.02 -4.83
CA GLU A 391 10.17 -3.16 -6.30
C GLU A 391 11.54 -3.00 -6.97
N GLY A 392 12.56 -2.56 -6.23
CA GLY A 392 13.85 -2.24 -6.80
C GLY A 392 13.77 -1.11 -7.84
N GLN A 393 12.73 -0.28 -7.77
CA GLN A 393 12.51 0.80 -8.72
C GLN A 393 13.70 1.76 -8.69
N ARG A 394 14.44 1.75 -9.77
CA ARG A 394 15.55 2.67 -10.02
C ARG A 394 14.96 3.98 -10.53
N ILE A 395 15.33 5.07 -9.92
CA ILE A 395 15.01 6.40 -10.46
C ILE A 395 16.03 6.69 -11.55
N GLN A 396 15.54 6.97 -12.75
CA GLN A 396 16.41 7.51 -13.81
C GLN A 396 16.41 9.04 -13.69
N TYR A 397 17.58 9.59 -13.41
CA TYR A 397 17.74 11.02 -13.24
C TYR A 397 19.02 11.49 -13.95
N ILE A 398 18.87 12.43 -14.90
CA ILE A 398 19.96 13.01 -15.70
C ILE A 398 20.90 11.93 -16.28
N GLY A 399 20.30 10.95 -16.98
CA GLY A 399 21.04 9.86 -17.63
C GLY A 399 21.60 8.79 -16.70
N GLU A 400 21.51 8.96 -15.39
CA GLU A 400 21.97 8.00 -14.39
C GLU A 400 20.81 7.19 -13.80
N ARG A 401 21.05 5.92 -13.51
CA ARG A 401 20.13 5.05 -12.76
C ARG A 401 20.51 5.05 -11.29
N LEU A 402 19.79 5.84 -10.50
CA LEU A 402 19.97 5.92 -9.05
C LEU A 402 19.43 4.66 -8.36
N GLN A 403 20.17 4.16 -7.38
CA GLN A 403 19.81 2.99 -6.60
C GLN A 403 19.06 3.40 -5.32
N PRO A 404 18.04 2.63 -4.85
CA PRO A 404 17.49 2.84 -3.52
C PRO A 404 18.60 2.76 -2.46
N LEU A 405 18.55 3.63 -1.45
CA LEU A 405 19.55 3.69 -0.38
C LEU A 405 19.77 2.36 0.36
N TRP A 406 18.71 1.55 0.47
CA TRP A 406 18.75 0.24 1.13
C TRP A 406 19.42 -0.86 0.28
N ASN A 407 19.54 -0.65 -1.02
CA ASN A 407 20.05 -1.63 -1.97
C ASN A 407 21.47 -1.27 -2.40
N ASP A 408 22.40 -1.30 -1.45
CA ASP A 408 23.80 -1.00 -1.70
C ASP A 408 24.36 -1.93 -2.79
N ASN A 409 24.83 -1.34 -3.88
CA ASN A 409 25.38 -2.02 -5.05
C ASN A 409 24.45 -3.05 -5.74
N GLY A 410 23.13 -2.94 -5.56
CA GLY A 410 22.15 -3.85 -6.17
C GLY A 410 22.13 -5.26 -5.58
N LYS A 411 22.74 -5.47 -4.42
CA LYS A 411 22.85 -6.77 -3.73
C LYS A 411 21.91 -6.91 -2.52
N GLY A 412 21.20 -5.85 -2.13
CA GLY A 412 20.28 -5.88 -0.99
C GLY A 412 19.06 -6.72 -1.30
N GLU A 413 18.75 -7.69 -0.44
CA GLU A 413 17.51 -8.46 -0.49
C GLU A 413 16.61 -8.02 0.65
N VAL A 414 15.34 -7.69 0.34
CA VAL A 414 14.34 -7.29 1.34
C VAL A 414 14.19 -8.32 2.44
N LYS A 415 14.21 -9.61 2.09
CA LYS A 415 14.14 -10.72 3.04
C LYS A 415 15.27 -10.67 4.08
N GLU A 416 16.49 -10.38 3.67
CA GLU A 416 17.64 -10.30 4.59
C GLU A 416 17.50 -9.10 5.54
N LEU A 417 16.99 -7.97 5.04
CA LEU A 417 16.68 -6.82 5.88
C LEU A 417 15.56 -7.13 6.87
N MET A 418 14.53 -7.88 6.46
CA MET A 418 13.47 -8.32 7.37
C MET A 418 14.01 -9.21 8.49
N LYS A 419 14.87 -10.19 8.20
CA LYS A 419 15.54 -10.99 9.22
C LYS A 419 16.36 -10.13 10.17
N ALA A 420 17.13 -9.18 9.63
CA ALA A 420 17.94 -8.27 10.43
C ALA A 420 17.08 -7.37 11.36
N VAL A 421 15.91 -6.94 10.92
CA VAL A 421 14.93 -6.22 11.76
C VAL A 421 14.32 -7.15 12.79
N GLY A 422 13.84 -8.32 12.36
CA GLY A 422 13.17 -9.29 13.21
C GLY A 422 14.05 -9.74 14.38
N ASN A 423 15.31 -10.09 14.12
CA ASN A 423 16.25 -10.56 15.16
C ASN A 423 16.61 -9.51 16.20
N ARG A 424 16.24 -8.24 15.99
CA ARG A 424 16.54 -7.15 16.92
C ARG A 424 15.39 -6.16 17.12
N TYR A 425 14.17 -6.56 16.80
CA TYR A 425 13.01 -5.66 16.84
C TYR A 425 12.77 -5.01 18.20
N GLN A 426 13.02 -5.74 19.30
CA GLN A 426 12.89 -5.19 20.65
C GLN A 426 13.87 -4.03 20.87
N LYS A 427 15.13 -4.21 20.47
CA LYS A 427 16.14 -3.15 20.57
C LYS A 427 15.78 -1.95 19.67
N LEU A 428 15.29 -2.20 18.46
CA LEU A 428 14.83 -1.14 17.55
C LEU A 428 13.65 -0.38 18.14
N LYS A 429 12.69 -1.08 18.77
CA LYS A 429 11.56 -0.45 19.46
C LYS A 429 12.03 0.42 20.64
N GLU A 430 13.00 -0.05 21.43
CA GLU A 430 13.57 0.75 22.51
C GLU A 430 14.30 2.00 21.97
N GLU A 431 15.02 1.89 20.88
CA GLU A 431 15.69 3.00 20.22
C GLU A 431 14.65 4.00 19.67
N CYS A 432 13.56 3.55 19.08
CA CYS A 432 12.43 4.38 18.67
C CYS A 432 11.80 5.10 19.86
N ASN A 433 11.54 4.41 20.99
CA ASN A 433 11.02 5.02 22.21
C ASN A 433 11.92 6.14 22.73
N LYS A 434 13.24 5.94 22.70
CA LYS A 434 14.19 6.99 23.12
C LYS A 434 14.13 8.22 22.23
N LEU A 435 14.03 8.02 20.92
CA LEU A 435 13.89 9.12 19.95
C LEU A 435 12.56 9.84 20.11
N ASP A 436 11.47 9.11 20.23
CA ASP A 436 10.13 9.69 20.40
C ASP A 436 10.08 10.54 21.68
N ASN A 437 10.62 10.04 22.80
CA ASN A 437 10.73 10.80 24.04
C ASN A 437 11.61 12.05 23.90
N LEU A 438 12.75 11.95 23.20
CA LEU A 438 13.61 13.08 22.93
C LEU A 438 12.89 14.17 22.12
N TRP A 439 12.21 13.78 21.06
CA TRP A 439 11.52 14.72 20.17
C TRP A 439 10.25 15.30 20.80
N ASN A 440 9.51 14.52 21.59
CA ASN A 440 8.42 15.01 22.40
C ASN A 440 8.88 16.11 23.36
N ASN A 441 9.90 15.83 24.16
CA ASN A 441 10.45 16.80 25.09
C ASN A 441 10.93 18.07 24.36
N LYS A 442 11.59 17.91 23.23
CA LYS A 442 12.03 19.05 22.40
C LYS A 442 10.85 19.85 21.85
N ALA A 443 9.79 19.18 21.39
CA ALA A 443 8.61 19.85 20.84
C ALA A 443 7.94 20.74 21.90
N PHE A 444 7.81 20.26 23.14
CA PHE A 444 7.27 21.04 24.26
C PHE A 444 8.22 22.11 24.79
N GLN A 445 9.51 22.01 24.56
CA GLN A 445 10.47 23.08 24.87
C GLN A 445 10.42 24.23 23.85
N VAL A 446 10.11 23.92 22.60
CA VAL A 446 10.06 24.89 21.48
C VAL A 446 8.69 25.54 21.36
N GLY A 447 7.62 24.79 21.61
CA GLY A 447 6.25 25.25 21.47
C GLY A 447 5.30 24.62 22.46
N ASP A 448 4.02 24.69 22.15
CA ASP A 448 2.93 24.11 22.92
C ASP A 448 2.51 22.72 22.38
N LYS A 449 1.39 22.22 22.93
CA LYS A 449 0.76 20.97 22.47
C LYS A 449 0.45 21.00 20.98
N THR A 450 -0.10 22.11 20.46
CA THR A 450 -0.47 22.28 19.06
C THR A 450 0.75 22.16 18.15
N PHE A 451 1.88 22.75 18.57
CA PHE A 451 3.14 22.59 17.86
C PHE A 451 3.61 21.13 17.84
N ALA A 452 3.55 20.43 18.97
CA ALA A 452 3.93 19.02 19.05
C ALA A 452 3.05 18.15 18.15
N GLU A 453 1.73 18.36 18.16
CA GLU A 453 0.76 17.65 17.30
C GLU A 453 1.02 17.84 15.80
N GLN A 454 1.61 18.94 15.39
CA GLN A 454 1.95 19.22 14.00
C GLN A 454 3.34 18.70 13.61
N ILE A 455 4.34 18.95 14.48
CA ILE A 455 5.74 18.68 14.10
C ILE A 455 6.08 17.18 14.16
N LEU A 456 5.58 16.43 15.14
CA LEU A 456 5.92 15.02 15.30
C LEU A 456 5.43 14.16 14.12
N PRO A 457 4.17 14.27 13.64
CA PRO A 457 3.73 13.55 12.45
C PRO A 457 4.44 14.00 11.18
N SER A 458 4.97 15.23 11.11
CA SER A 458 5.66 15.73 9.92
C SER A 458 6.89 14.90 9.55
N TYR A 459 7.54 14.26 10.52
CA TYR A 459 8.64 13.33 10.28
C TYR A 459 8.20 12.12 9.43
N ARG A 460 7.07 11.52 9.79
CA ARG A 460 6.48 10.40 9.04
C ARG A 460 6.08 10.82 7.64
N ASN A 461 5.41 11.97 7.53
CA ASN A 461 4.97 12.52 6.26
C ASN A 461 6.16 12.77 5.33
N PHE A 462 7.27 13.25 5.88
CA PHE A 462 8.49 13.43 5.11
C PHE A 462 9.02 12.08 4.58
N ILE A 463 9.20 11.08 5.43
CA ILE A 463 9.71 9.76 5.01
C ILE A 463 8.79 9.12 3.98
N SER A 464 7.48 9.12 4.19
CA SER A 464 6.50 8.49 3.30
C SER A 464 6.39 9.16 1.93
N SER A 465 6.62 10.47 1.86
CA SER A 465 6.51 11.25 0.63
C SER A 465 7.82 11.31 -0.18
N HIS A 466 8.94 10.89 0.39
CA HIS A 466 10.24 10.99 -0.26
C HIS A 466 10.88 9.62 -0.52
N ARG A 467 11.71 9.57 -1.57
CA ARG A 467 12.57 8.42 -1.89
C ARG A 467 14.02 8.79 -1.65
N PHE A 468 14.74 7.88 -1.00
CA PHE A 468 16.15 8.02 -0.68
C PHE A 468 16.95 7.11 -1.62
N VAL A 469 17.84 7.70 -2.41
CA VAL A 469 18.61 6.99 -3.43
C VAL A 469 20.08 7.42 -3.43
N LEU A 470 20.91 6.57 -4.00
CA LEU A 470 22.35 6.79 -4.20
C LEU A 470 22.68 6.84 -5.68
N SER A 471 23.58 7.71 -6.04
CA SER A 471 24.26 7.73 -7.33
C SER A 471 25.40 6.70 -7.37
N SER A 472 25.93 6.48 -8.55
CA SER A 472 27.08 5.58 -8.76
C SER A 472 28.36 6.03 -8.02
N ASP A 473 28.49 7.31 -7.73
CA ASP A 473 29.56 7.91 -6.92
C ASP A 473 29.20 8.04 -5.42
N ASN A 474 28.17 7.30 -4.96
CA ASN A 474 27.70 7.25 -3.57
C ASN A 474 27.16 8.59 -3.02
N LYS A 475 26.77 9.53 -3.86
CA LYS A 475 26.04 10.72 -3.41
C LYS A 475 24.60 10.40 -3.11
N SER A 476 24.10 10.89 -2.00
CA SER A 476 22.71 10.69 -1.60
C SER A 476 21.81 11.77 -2.18
N PHE A 477 20.67 11.34 -2.69
CA PHE A 477 19.59 12.16 -3.19
C PHE A 477 18.30 11.82 -2.46
N CYS A 478 17.45 12.83 -2.30
CA CYS A 478 16.12 12.67 -1.76
C CYS A 478 15.13 13.32 -2.72
N PHE A 479 14.17 12.54 -3.21
CA PHE A 479 13.16 13.01 -4.14
C PHE A 479 11.77 12.90 -3.52
N GLY A 480 10.99 13.98 -3.62
CA GLY A 480 9.54 13.94 -3.41
C GLY A 480 8.79 13.31 -4.59
N ASP A 481 7.51 13.56 -4.67
CA ASP A 481 6.65 13.03 -5.75
C ASP A 481 7.03 13.61 -7.12
N THR A 482 7.58 14.83 -7.15
CA THR A 482 8.12 15.48 -8.35
C THR A 482 9.63 15.61 -8.25
N LEU A 483 10.33 15.14 -9.27
CA LEU A 483 11.79 15.17 -9.32
C LEU A 483 12.31 16.63 -9.29
N GLY A 484 13.12 16.96 -8.26
CA GLY A 484 13.80 18.24 -8.16
C GLY A 484 12.92 19.46 -7.87
N ASN A 485 11.81 19.28 -7.16
CA ASN A 485 10.89 20.37 -6.82
C ASN A 485 11.38 21.19 -5.63
N VAL A 486 11.73 22.47 -5.89
CA VAL A 486 12.17 23.42 -4.85
C VAL A 486 11.11 23.62 -3.76
N ARG A 487 9.84 23.58 -4.13
CA ARG A 487 8.72 23.81 -3.20
C ARG A 487 8.64 22.75 -2.12
N ASP A 488 8.88 21.48 -2.48
CA ASP A 488 8.87 20.36 -1.54
C ASP A 488 10.04 20.45 -0.57
N ALA A 489 11.23 20.85 -1.05
CA ALA A 489 12.37 21.13 -0.21
C ALA A 489 12.05 22.23 0.83
N TYR A 490 11.48 23.35 0.40
CA TYR A 490 11.10 24.45 1.32
C TYR A 490 10.10 24.03 2.39
N ARG A 491 9.08 23.25 2.02
CA ARG A 491 8.05 22.78 2.95
C ARG A 491 8.61 21.81 3.99
N SER A 492 9.63 21.03 3.62
CA SER A 492 10.22 20.02 4.48
C SER A 492 11.27 20.58 5.44
N PHE A 493 11.87 21.74 5.14
CA PHE A 493 12.98 22.28 5.93
C PHE A 493 12.66 22.53 7.40
N PRO A 494 11.52 23.11 7.80
CA PRO A 494 11.22 23.31 9.22
C PRO A 494 11.24 22.02 10.01
N ALA A 495 10.63 20.96 9.47
CA ALA A 495 10.62 19.64 10.09
C ALA A 495 12.04 19.05 10.15
N LEU A 496 12.79 19.08 9.04
CA LEU A 496 14.15 18.56 9.00
C LEU A 496 15.11 19.27 9.95
N LEU A 497 14.97 20.58 10.13
CA LEU A 497 15.73 21.34 11.12
C LEU A 497 15.33 20.94 12.55
N PHE A 498 14.05 20.77 12.81
CA PHE A 498 13.59 20.33 14.13
C PHE A 498 14.17 18.96 14.50
N PHE A 499 14.16 18.00 13.56
CA PHE A 499 14.71 16.66 13.75
C PHE A 499 16.23 16.57 13.55
N ASN A 500 16.93 17.71 13.37
CA ASN A 500 18.37 17.79 13.14
C ASN A 500 18.84 16.98 11.91
N ARG A 501 18.05 16.98 10.82
CA ARG A 501 18.34 16.23 9.58
C ARG A 501 18.87 17.14 8.46
N VAL A 502 19.96 17.84 8.76
CA VAL A 502 20.66 18.71 7.79
C VAL A 502 21.21 17.92 6.59
N ASP A 503 21.57 16.67 6.81
CA ASP A 503 21.98 15.72 5.77
C ASP A 503 20.88 15.50 4.72
N TRP A 504 19.64 15.36 5.16
CA TRP A 504 18.50 15.19 4.25
C TRP A 504 18.14 16.48 3.53
N MET A 505 18.31 17.63 4.18
CA MET A 505 18.16 18.92 3.51
C MET A 505 19.13 19.07 2.34
N LYS A 506 20.39 18.66 2.53
CA LYS A 506 21.38 18.63 1.44
C LYS A 506 20.94 17.69 0.32
N SER A 507 20.51 16.49 0.67
CA SER A 507 20.05 15.48 -0.31
C SER A 507 18.83 15.94 -1.10
N LEU A 508 17.90 16.73 -0.50
CA LEU A 508 16.77 17.36 -1.20
C LEU A 508 17.20 18.47 -2.16
N LEU A 509 18.25 19.21 -1.81
CA LEU A 509 18.75 20.31 -2.63
C LEU A 509 19.63 19.84 -3.79
N ASN A 510 20.30 18.71 -3.66
CA ASN A 510 21.17 18.17 -4.69
C ASN A 510 20.51 18.08 -6.08
N PRO A 511 19.29 17.51 -6.24
CA PRO A 511 18.61 17.48 -7.54
C PRO A 511 18.34 18.88 -8.10
N VAL A 512 17.95 19.80 -7.22
CA VAL A 512 17.61 21.19 -7.63
C VAL A 512 18.84 21.92 -8.15
N PHE A 513 19.96 21.79 -7.46
CA PHE A 513 21.21 22.43 -7.89
C PHE A 513 21.73 21.84 -9.20
N LEU A 514 21.59 20.55 -9.38
CA LEU A 514 21.99 19.89 -10.61
C LEU A 514 21.15 20.40 -11.81
N LEU A 515 19.84 20.43 -11.68
CA LEU A 515 18.94 20.97 -12.71
C LEU A 515 19.23 22.42 -13.03
N LYS A 516 19.50 23.25 -12.01
CA LYS A 516 19.86 24.65 -12.20
C LYS A 516 21.17 24.79 -12.98
N ASN A 517 22.16 24.01 -12.64
CA ASN A 517 23.45 24.05 -13.32
C ASN A 517 23.30 23.58 -14.77
N MET A 518 22.53 22.53 -15.04
CA MET A 518 22.18 22.08 -16.38
C MET A 518 21.49 23.19 -17.19
N TYR A 519 20.49 23.87 -16.59
CA TYR A 519 19.77 24.94 -17.28
C TYR A 519 20.69 26.11 -17.65
N LEU A 520 21.59 26.51 -16.74
CA LEU A 520 22.60 27.54 -16.99
C LEU A 520 23.55 27.09 -18.10
N TYR A 521 24.00 25.86 -18.08
CA TYR A 521 24.88 25.30 -19.10
C TYR A 521 24.18 25.22 -20.47
N TYR A 522 22.95 24.71 -20.50
CA TYR A 522 22.10 24.63 -21.70
C TYR A 522 21.83 26.00 -22.34
N SER A 523 21.60 27.00 -21.51
CA SER A 523 21.37 28.38 -22.03
C SER A 523 22.62 29.02 -22.61
N TYR A 524 23.83 28.58 -22.23
CA TYR A 524 25.10 29.13 -22.72
C TYR A 524 25.67 28.38 -23.94
N TYR A 525 25.39 27.09 -24.12
CA TYR A 525 26.10 26.21 -25.04
C TYR A 525 25.24 25.52 -26.11
N LEU A 526 24.03 25.97 -26.38
CA LEU A 526 23.10 25.41 -27.39
C LEU A 526 23.61 25.49 -28.86
N LYS A 527 24.89 25.26 -29.10
CA LYS A 527 25.45 25.18 -30.46
C LYS A 527 25.97 23.75 -30.75
N GLY A 528 25.08 22.78 -30.85
CA GLY A 528 25.36 21.53 -31.54
C GLY A 528 25.92 20.35 -30.73
N GLU A 529 25.98 20.39 -29.40
CA GLU A 529 26.38 19.24 -28.57
C GLU A 529 25.22 18.35 -28.18
N SER A 530 25.47 17.05 -28.03
CA SER A 530 24.46 16.11 -27.58
C SER A 530 24.15 16.30 -26.08
N LEU A 531 22.93 15.96 -25.66
CA LEU A 531 22.55 16.01 -24.23
C LEU A 531 23.50 15.18 -23.36
N GLU A 532 24.01 14.06 -23.85
CA GLU A 532 24.95 13.18 -23.16
C GLU A 532 26.31 13.87 -22.92
N GLU A 533 26.81 14.60 -23.91
CA GLU A 533 28.04 15.36 -23.81
C GLU A 533 27.92 16.52 -22.81
N ILE A 534 26.78 17.19 -22.80
CA ILE A 534 26.48 18.25 -21.83
C ILE A 534 26.42 17.67 -20.40
N ILE A 535 25.77 16.54 -20.20
CA ILE A 535 25.72 15.84 -18.92
C ILE A 535 27.11 15.42 -18.46
N ARG A 536 27.93 14.86 -19.35
CA ARG A 536 29.31 14.44 -19.06
C ARG A 536 30.15 15.61 -18.56
N ARG A 537 30.10 16.77 -19.26
CA ARG A 537 30.86 17.97 -18.85
C ARG A 537 30.38 18.56 -17.54
N ILE A 538 29.08 18.59 -17.28
CA ILE A 538 28.54 19.04 -15.99
C ILE A 538 29.08 18.15 -14.86
N ARG A 539 29.17 16.84 -15.06
CA ARG A 539 29.75 15.92 -14.08
C ARG A 539 31.22 16.18 -13.83
N GLU A 540 32.00 16.39 -14.89
CA GLU A 540 33.44 16.65 -14.80
C GLU A 540 33.77 18.02 -14.17
N GLU A 541 33.00 19.07 -14.50
CA GLU A 541 33.23 20.44 -14.05
C GLU A 541 32.85 20.68 -12.59
N TYR A 542 31.85 19.95 -12.08
CA TYR A 542 31.32 20.13 -10.72
C TYR A 542 31.70 18.99 -9.76
N GLU A 543 32.64 18.11 -10.13
CA GLU A 543 33.09 16.94 -9.33
C GLU A 543 31.90 16.09 -8.84
N TRP A 544 30.99 15.77 -9.74
CA TRP A 544 29.75 15.03 -9.47
C TRP A 544 29.85 13.55 -9.81
#